data_ed598f7ddc94c8a2917fdb151922e2ea
#
_entry.id   ed598f7ddc94c8a2917fdb151922e2ea
#
_cell.length_a   1.000
_cell.length_b   1.000
_cell.length_c   1.000
_cell.angle_alpha   90.00
_cell.angle_beta   90.00
_cell.angle_gamma   90.00
#
_symmetry.space_group_name_H-M   'P 1'
#
loop_
_entity.id
_entity.type
_entity.pdbx_description
1 polymer ?
#
loop_
_entity_poly.entity_id
_entity_poly.type
_entity_poly.pdbx_seq_one_letter_code
_entity_poly.pdbx_strand_id
1 'polypeptide(L)'
;MKTELIDRKAVEATVKVTVPAAEVDAAFEQVIDDLARRVRVPGFRPGHVPRGVLVKRIGEDALAEEVKEKLIDATFQAAVKEHDLLPISTHFHAHDPVRGQDYSYEVHSELYPEVTLPDLSAITIEAQGRELTEEMVDEALEELRRDNATLVPVERPVEATDWVLIEARSLPPAGTEEEQPAEGEEPAGSSFPVDLERAHEELVGQLVGMTMGEEREVTLTDETEQGEDGAPRVRRMRIKLVDVKAKEKPEAGEELATQLGMESWDAVVERVRSSIAEDLRRESYEARRSELIDKLVAGSTLELPPGLVRRRQQSLLENLVQDLQQRGETFQSYLARLDARGQREEFEKELIETAERGVKRDLVLERVMEVRGTELSDAELMDALKFLAAQRRQDVGSFVRDMGEEWVANYRFMLTRDKAVRELLAELTGEQDAGAGAEDLVAAAEASLAAEDEAHDHDHDHDHGHDHDHHHH
;
A
#
# COMPACT_ATOMS: atom_id res chain seq x y z
N MET A 1 19.53 42.92 1.80
CA MET A 1 18.84 41.88 2.62
C MET A 1 19.74 41.46 3.78
N LYS A 2 19.20 41.18 4.96
CA LYS A 2 19.86 40.60 6.14
C LYS A 2 19.02 39.41 6.61
N THR A 3 19.67 38.28 6.92
CA THR A 3 19.01 37.10 7.51
C THR A 3 19.54 36.85 8.92
N GLU A 4 18.70 36.33 9.79
CA GLU A 4 19.04 36.00 11.16
C GLU A 4 18.35 34.69 11.55
N LEU A 5 19.14 33.67 11.91
CA LEU A 5 18.63 32.41 12.42
C LEU A 5 18.23 32.62 13.89
N ILE A 6 16.91 32.64 14.17
CA ILE A 6 16.37 32.89 15.51
C ILE A 6 16.46 31.58 16.33
N ASP A 7 16.06 30.47 15.77
CA ASP A 7 16.04 29.17 16.43
C ASP A 7 16.34 28.06 15.41
N ARG A 8 17.05 27.01 15.84
CA ARG A 8 17.30 25.80 15.06
C ARG A 8 17.27 24.60 15.99
N LYS A 9 16.36 23.69 15.69
CA LYS A 9 16.27 22.36 16.28
C LYS A 9 16.58 21.31 15.19
N ALA A 10 16.55 20.05 15.56
CA ALA A 10 16.89 18.99 14.62
C ALA A 10 16.00 18.98 13.35
N VAL A 11 14.68 19.24 13.52
CA VAL A 11 13.69 19.19 12.43
C VAL A 11 12.93 20.50 12.24
N GLU A 12 13.34 21.58 12.89
CA GLU A 12 12.69 22.89 12.79
C GLU A 12 13.72 24.02 12.74
N ALA A 13 13.45 25.07 11.97
CA ALA A 13 14.21 26.31 12.05
C ALA A 13 13.30 27.52 11.90
N THR A 14 13.66 28.60 12.59
CA THR A 14 13.02 29.90 12.45
C THR A 14 14.04 30.90 11.97
N VAL A 15 13.79 31.49 10.81
CA VAL A 15 14.65 32.51 10.21
C VAL A 15 13.89 33.83 10.11
N LYS A 16 14.51 34.91 10.52
CA LYS A 16 14.03 36.26 10.27
C LYS A 16 14.77 36.87 9.09
N VAL A 17 14.01 37.34 8.14
CA VAL A 17 14.53 38.03 6.96
C VAL A 17 14.17 39.51 7.05
N THR A 18 15.14 40.38 6.84
CA THR A 18 14.95 41.84 6.79
C THR A 18 15.41 42.36 5.44
N VAL A 19 14.49 43.03 4.76
CA VAL A 19 14.71 43.62 3.43
C VAL A 19 14.80 45.15 3.61
N PRO A 20 15.88 45.80 3.18
CA PRO A 20 16.02 47.26 3.30
C PRO A 20 14.97 48.04 2.52
N ALA A 21 14.56 49.20 2.99
CA ALA A 21 13.58 50.09 2.35
C ALA A 21 13.81 50.34 0.87
N ALA A 22 15.06 50.47 0.45
CA ALA A 22 15.41 50.68 -0.96
C ALA A 22 15.04 49.46 -1.86
N GLU A 23 15.21 48.23 -1.36
CA GLU A 23 14.83 47.01 -2.07
C GLU A 23 13.29 46.84 -2.05
N VAL A 24 12.62 47.23 -0.95
CA VAL A 24 11.17 47.27 -0.86
C VAL A 24 10.56 48.20 -1.88
N ASP A 25 11.09 49.44 -1.98
CA ASP A 25 10.63 50.43 -2.97
C ASP A 25 10.85 49.94 -4.40
N ALA A 26 11.98 49.31 -4.68
CA ALA A 26 12.25 48.69 -5.98
C ALA A 26 11.28 47.58 -6.34
N ALA A 27 10.89 46.75 -5.35
CA ALA A 27 9.87 45.71 -5.54
C ALA A 27 8.49 46.32 -5.87
N PHE A 28 8.08 47.36 -5.15
CA PHE A 28 6.84 48.09 -5.49
C PHE A 28 6.85 48.62 -6.91
N GLU A 29 7.95 49.21 -7.38
CA GLU A 29 8.06 49.70 -8.74
C GLU A 29 7.97 48.57 -9.78
N GLN A 30 8.63 47.46 -9.53
CA GLN A 30 8.59 46.29 -10.40
C GLN A 30 7.20 45.70 -10.50
N VAL A 31 6.49 45.49 -9.34
CA VAL A 31 5.11 44.94 -9.31
C VAL A 31 4.17 45.88 -10.08
N ILE A 32 4.27 47.20 -9.88
CA ILE A 32 3.43 48.15 -10.63
C ILE A 32 3.69 48.07 -12.15
N ASP A 33 4.93 47.94 -12.56
CA ASP A 33 5.28 47.82 -13.98
C ASP A 33 4.79 46.49 -14.58
N ASP A 34 4.85 45.40 -13.83
CA ASP A 34 4.31 44.08 -14.21
C ASP A 34 2.79 44.09 -14.30
N LEU A 35 2.11 44.67 -13.30
CA LEU A 35 0.68 44.83 -13.32
C LEU A 35 0.18 45.75 -14.43
N ALA A 36 0.93 46.83 -14.75
CA ALA A 36 0.60 47.71 -15.88
C ALA A 36 0.56 46.97 -17.23
N ARG A 37 1.37 45.90 -17.39
CA ARG A 37 1.39 45.06 -18.56
C ARG A 37 0.25 44.01 -18.60
N ARG A 38 -0.12 43.49 -17.44
CA ARG A 38 -1.13 42.38 -17.28
C ARG A 38 -2.55 42.91 -17.20
N VAL A 39 -2.77 44.00 -16.46
CA VAL A 39 -4.11 44.51 -16.15
C VAL A 39 -4.66 45.38 -17.29
N ARG A 40 -5.88 45.05 -17.77
CA ARG A 40 -6.59 45.88 -18.73
C ARG A 40 -7.41 46.93 -17.98
N VAL A 41 -7.08 48.22 -18.23
CA VAL A 41 -7.82 49.36 -17.69
C VAL A 41 -8.59 50.02 -18.84
N PRO A 42 -9.91 50.17 -18.78
CA PRO A 42 -10.68 50.85 -19.79
C PRO A 42 -10.16 52.26 -20.05
N GLY A 43 -9.95 52.62 -21.33
CA GLY A 43 -9.40 53.90 -21.71
C GLY A 43 -7.88 53.98 -21.84
N PHE A 44 -7.15 52.90 -21.51
CA PHE A 44 -5.69 52.87 -21.64
C PHE A 44 -5.23 51.62 -22.41
N ARG A 45 -4.15 51.81 -23.21
CA ARG A 45 -3.49 50.68 -23.86
C ARG A 45 -2.69 49.86 -22.81
N PRO A 46 -2.70 48.49 -22.86
CA PRO A 46 -1.88 47.67 -21.99
C PRO A 46 -0.42 48.14 -21.96
N GLY A 47 0.16 48.26 -20.79
CA GLY A 47 1.53 48.77 -20.59
C GLY A 47 1.68 50.31 -20.56
N HIS A 48 0.61 51.07 -20.81
CA HIS A 48 0.61 52.53 -20.78
C HIS A 48 -0.38 53.14 -19.78
N VAL A 49 -0.76 52.41 -18.78
CA VAL A 49 -1.65 52.88 -17.71
C VAL A 49 -0.83 53.74 -16.75
N PRO A 50 -1.27 55.01 -16.46
CA PRO A 50 -0.60 55.81 -15.44
C PRO A 50 -0.62 55.13 -14.07
N ARG A 51 0.54 55.11 -13.36
CA ARG A 51 0.71 54.41 -12.06
C ARG A 51 -0.39 54.75 -11.06
N GLY A 52 -0.71 56.03 -10.88
CA GLY A 52 -1.77 56.46 -9.92
C GLY A 52 -3.18 55.95 -10.27
N VAL A 53 -3.46 55.72 -11.56
CA VAL A 53 -4.74 55.13 -12.00
C VAL A 53 -4.74 53.63 -11.73
N LEU A 54 -3.61 52.94 -11.95
CA LEU A 54 -3.44 51.53 -11.70
C LEU A 54 -3.59 51.22 -10.19
N VAL A 55 -2.83 51.95 -9.33
CA VAL A 55 -2.89 51.77 -7.87
C VAL A 55 -4.31 52.01 -7.31
N LYS A 56 -5.00 53.09 -7.78
CA LYS A 56 -6.39 53.33 -7.39
C LYS A 56 -7.37 52.23 -7.80
N ARG A 57 -7.06 51.56 -8.91
CA ARG A 57 -7.95 50.47 -9.41
C ARG A 57 -7.72 49.15 -8.71
N ILE A 58 -6.47 48.82 -8.41
CA ILE A 58 -6.10 47.58 -7.75
C ILE A 58 -6.35 47.67 -6.23
N GLY A 59 -6.10 48.82 -5.63
CA GLY A 59 -6.09 49.06 -4.20
C GLY A 59 -4.67 48.94 -3.63
N GLU A 60 -4.38 49.70 -2.56
CA GLU A 60 -3.08 49.70 -1.91
C GLU A 60 -2.82 48.36 -1.21
N ASP A 61 -3.84 47.75 -0.60
CA ASP A 61 -3.72 46.47 0.11
C ASP A 61 -3.39 45.32 -0.84
N ALA A 62 -4.08 45.24 -2.00
CA ALA A 62 -3.80 44.21 -2.99
C ALA A 62 -2.43 44.37 -3.67
N LEU A 63 -1.98 45.63 -3.82
CA LEU A 63 -0.64 45.91 -4.30
C LEU A 63 0.41 45.48 -3.26
N ALA A 64 0.18 45.78 -1.97
CA ALA A 64 1.10 45.38 -0.90
C ALA A 64 1.20 43.84 -0.78
N GLU A 65 0.10 43.13 -0.96
CA GLU A 65 0.08 41.66 -0.99
C GLU A 65 0.95 41.09 -2.11
N GLU A 66 0.79 41.57 -3.37
CA GLU A 66 1.64 41.15 -4.51
C GLU A 66 3.12 41.48 -4.28
N VAL A 67 3.41 42.63 -3.66
CA VAL A 67 4.80 42.99 -3.31
C VAL A 67 5.34 42.08 -2.21
N LYS A 68 4.54 41.73 -1.23
CA LYS A 68 4.88 40.77 -0.16
C LYS A 68 5.29 39.43 -0.74
N GLU A 69 4.44 38.84 -1.57
CA GLU A 69 4.74 37.57 -2.25
C GLU A 69 6.06 37.65 -3.02
N LYS A 70 6.23 38.67 -3.86
CA LYS A 70 7.45 38.87 -4.64
C LYS A 70 8.71 39.02 -3.79
N LEU A 71 8.62 39.74 -2.67
CA LEU A 71 9.76 39.90 -1.74
C LEU A 71 10.11 38.60 -1.06
N ILE A 72 9.10 37.83 -0.61
CA ILE A 72 9.30 36.53 0.03
C ILE A 72 9.96 35.57 -0.96
N ASP A 73 9.43 35.42 -2.18
CA ASP A 73 9.99 34.54 -3.21
C ASP A 73 11.44 34.87 -3.55
N ALA A 74 11.75 36.16 -3.68
CA ALA A 74 13.09 36.60 -4.02
C ALA A 74 14.12 36.41 -2.89
N THR A 75 13.70 36.51 -1.63
CA THR A 75 14.61 36.54 -0.48
C THR A 75 14.66 35.24 0.32
N PHE A 76 13.61 34.43 0.28
CA PHE A 76 13.55 33.15 1.03
C PHE A 76 14.61 32.15 0.56
N GLN A 77 14.76 31.95 -0.76
CA GLN A 77 15.77 31.03 -1.31
C GLN A 77 17.20 31.39 -0.91
N ALA A 78 17.47 32.68 -0.83
CA ALA A 78 18.78 33.16 -0.37
C ALA A 78 18.98 32.90 1.13
N ALA A 79 17.95 33.08 1.94
CA ALA A 79 17.99 32.78 3.37
C ALA A 79 18.19 31.29 3.66
N VAL A 80 17.49 30.41 2.91
CA VAL A 80 17.65 28.95 2.98
C VAL A 80 19.08 28.54 2.68
N LYS A 81 19.65 29.10 1.60
CA LYS A 81 21.02 28.79 1.19
C LYS A 81 22.08 29.34 2.16
N GLU A 82 21.87 30.54 2.73
CA GLU A 82 22.80 31.16 3.68
C GLU A 82 22.92 30.35 4.97
N HIS A 83 21.83 29.75 5.43
CA HIS A 83 21.77 28.98 6.67
C HIS A 83 21.87 27.47 6.47
N ASP A 84 22.12 27.01 5.25
CA ASP A 84 22.21 25.59 4.88
C ASP A 84 21.00 24.79 5.40
N LEU A 85 19.80 25.24 5.05
CA LEU A 85 18.55 24.62 5.44
C LEU A 85 18.00 23.76 4.30
N LEU A 86 17.37 22.64 4.69
CA LEU A 86 16.65 21.74 3.76
C LEU A 86 15.17 21.72 4.18
N PRO A 87 14.37 22.74 3.81
CA PRO A 87 12.98 22.82 4.25
C PRO A 87 12.10 21.80 3.51
N ILE A 88 11.30 21.05 4.29
CA ILE A 88 10.22 20.18 3.84
C ILE A 88 8.93 20.98 3.66
N SER A 89 8.66 21.86 4.63
CA SER A 89 7.51 22.75 4.64
C SER A 89 7.90 24.08 5.27
N THR A 90 7.18 25.13 4.88
CA THR A 90 7.45 26.49 5.36
C THR A 90 6.16 27.21 5.71
N HIS A 91 6.18 27.94 6.81
CA HIS A 91 5.10 28.80 7.23
C HIS A 91 5.62 30.23 7.44
N PHE A 92 5.06 31.19 6.70
CA PHE A 92 5.50 32.58 6.71
C PHE A 92 4.63 33.41 7.65
N HIS A 93 5.28 34.10 8.60
CA HIS A 93 4.68 35.13 9.42
C HIS A 93 5.12 36.48 8.89
N ALA A 94 4.29 37.07 8.06
CA ALA A 94 4.59 38.26 7.31
C ALA A 94 3.44 39.27 7.40
N HIS A 95 3.77 40.55 7.56
CA HIS A 95 2.84 41.66 7.45
C HIS A 95 3.01 42.31 6.06
N ASP A 96 2.13 43.20 5.69
CA ASP A 96 2.23 43.88 4.40
C ASP A 96 3.39 44.90 4.39
N PRO A 97 4.21 44.96 3.33
CA PRO A 97 5.31 45.88 3.19
C PRO A 97 4.80 47.32 3.02
N VAL A 98 5.52 48.29 3.59
CA VAL A 98 5.22 49.69 3.47
C VAL A 98 6.37 50.42 2.75
N ARG A 99 6.04 51.27 1.76
CA ARG A 99 7.03 52.05 1.03
C ARG A 99 7.88 52.91 1.95
N GLY A 100 9.17 52.98 1.68
CA GLY A 100 10.13 53.75 2.42
C GLY A 100 10.48 53.19 3.79
N GLN A 101 10.05 51.98 4.13
CA GLN A 101 10.36 51.31 5.39
C GLN A 101 11.05 49.96 5.09
N ASP A 102 11.89 49.54 6.06
CA ASP A 102 12.43 48.20 6.06
C ASP A 102 11.28 47.19 6.27
N TYR A 103 11.31 46.10 5.53
CA TYR A 103 10.35 45.02 5.63
C TYR A 103 10.98 43.82 6.31
N SER A 104 10.30 43.23 7.27
CA SER A 104 10.79 42.00 7.91
C SER A 104 9.67 40.97 8.05
N TYR A 105 10.02 39.73 7.87
CA TYR A 105 9.15 38.58 8.08
C TYR A 105 9.90 37.44 8.74
N GLU A 106 9.16 36.53 9.36
CA GLU A 106 9.70 35.32 9.98
C GLU A 106 9.20 34.10 9.24
N VAL A 107 10.10 33.14 9.06
CA VAL A 107 9.80 31.85 8.41
C VAL A 107 10.03 30.74 9.41
N HIS A 108 9.01 29.98 9.69
CA HIS A 108 9.10 28.72 10.39
C HIS A 108 9.17 27.60 9.36
N SER A 109 10.26 26.86 9.35
CA SER A 109 10.49 25.76 8.42
C SER A 109 10.62 24.44 9.17
N GLU A 110 9.89 23.42 8.72
CA GLU A 110 10.23 22.05 9.05
C GLU A 110 11.37 21.61 8.14
N LEU A 111 12.38 20.96 8.71
CA LEU A 111 13.61 20.58 8.03
C LEU A 111 13.67 19.07 7.81
N TYR A 112 14.38 18.66 6.76
CA TYR A 112 14.81 17.28 6.60
C TYR A 112 15.65 16.87 7.82
N PRO A 113 15.38 15.71 8.43
CA PRO A 113 16.08 15.27 9.62
C PRO A 113 17.48 14.76 9.27
N GLU A 114 18.39 14.91 10.22
CA GLU A 114 19.68 14.23 10.15
C GLU A 114 19.50 12.76 10.58
N VAL A 115 19.75 11.82 9.69
CA VAL A 115 19.63 10.39 9.95
C VAL A 115 20.99 9.79 10.25
N THR A 116 21.15 9.25 11.45
CA THR A 116 22.35 8.49 11.85
C THR A 116 22.08 7.01 11.70
N LEU A 117 22.77 6.36 10.75
CA LEU A 117 22.68 4.91 10.51
C LEU A 117 23.53 4.10 11.50
N PRO A 118 23.18 2.85 11.77
CA PRO A 118 24.09 1.90 12.43
C PRO A 118 25.30 1.58 11.53
N ASP A 119 26.27 0.87 12.08
CA ASP A 119 27.35 0.32 11.26
C ASP A 119 26.80 -0.76 10.32
N LEU A 120 26.67 -0.42 9.04
CA LEU A 120 26.07 -1.28 8.02
C LEU A 120 26.83 -2.61 7.89
N SER A 121 28.15 -2.61 8.09
CA SER A 121 28.98 -3.82 7.98
C SER A 121 28.85 -4.77 9.18
N ALA A 122 28.31 -4.31 10.29
CA ALA A 122 28.10 -5.10 11.50
C ALA A 122 26.70 -5.76 11.55
N ILE A 123 25.83 -5.47 10.59
CA ILE A 123 24.50 -6.08 10.53
C ILE A 123 24.65 -7.55 10.11
N THR A 124 24.07 -8.46 10.90
CA THR A 124 23.99 -9.87 10.59
C THR A 124 22.56 -10.25 10.23
N ILE A 125 22.38 -11.04 9.18
CA ILE A 125 21.07 -11.55 8.75
C ILE A 125 20.94 -12.99 9.25
N GLU A 126 19.90 -13.27 10.01
CA GLU A 126 19.66 -14.57 10.64
C GLU A 126 18.55 -15.37 9.93
N ALA A 127 17.66 -14.68 9.20
CA ALA A 127 16.60 -15.32 8.46
C ALA A 127 17.15 -16.33 7.46
N GLN A 128 16.73 -17.58 7.65
CA GLN A 128 17.12 -18.70 6.78
C GLN A 128 15.92 -19.04 5.89
N GLY A 129 16.21 -19.25 4.61
CA GLY A 129 15.20 -19.77 3.69
C GLY A 129 14.85 -21.22 4.02
N ARG A 130 13.62 -21.61 3.66
CA ARG A 130 13.20 -23.00 3.67
C ARG A 130 13.90 -23.75 2.54
N GLU A 131 14.35 -24.97 2.83
CA GLU A 131 14.94 -25.82 1.82
C GLU A 131 13.85 -26.60 1.07
N LEU A 132 14.05 -26.79 -0.24
CA LEU A 132 13.18 -27.63 -1.07
C LEU A 132 13.26 -29.07 -0.56
N THR A 133 12.11 -29.66 -0.26
CA THR A 133 12.01 -31.08 0.12
C THR A 133 11.25 -31.87 -0.94
N GLU A 134 11.52 -33.18 -1.06
CA GLU A 134 10.77 -34.05 -1.97
C GLU A 134 9.27 -34.11 -1.57
N GLU A 135 8.94 -33.99 -0.29
CA GLU A 135 7.55 -33.94 0.19
C GLU A 135 6.79 -32.76 -0.43
N MET A 136 7.40 -31.57 -0.51
CA MET A 136 6.77 -30.41 -1.14
C MET A 136 6.52 -30.64 -2.63
N VAL A 137 7.43 -31.31 -3.30
CA VAL A 137 7.26 -31.67 -4.73
C VAL A 137 6.13 -32.68 -4.90
N ASP A 138 6.08 -33.72 -4.07
CA ASP A 138 5.04 -34.74 -4.11
C ASP A 138 3.66 -34.17 -3.79
N GLU A 139 3.57 -33.27 -2.81
CA GLU A 139 2.33 -32.56 -2.49
C GLU A 139 1.84 -31.69 -3.64
N ALA A 140 2.73 -30.94 -4.29
CA ALA A 140 2.39 -30.12 -5.44
C ALA A 140 1.98 -30.95 -6.66
N LEU A 141 2.62 -32.08 -6.88
CA LEU A 141 2.23 -33.03 -7.94
C LEU A 141 0.86 -33.69 -7.66
N GLU A 142 0.57 -34.01 -6.41
CA GLU A 142 -0.76 -34.51 -6.00
C GLU A 142 -1.84 -33.42 -6.15
N GLU A 143 -1.54 -32.16 -5.83
CA GLU A 143 -2.45 -31.04 -6.07
C GLU A 143 -2.69 -30.86 -7.57
N LEU A 144 -1.64 -30.89 -8.39
CA LEU A 144 -1.75 -30.81 -9.84
C LEU A 144 -2.64 -31.93 -10.40
N ARG A 145 -2.55 -33.17 -9.86
CA ARG A 145 -3.41 -34.29 -10.24
C ARG A 145 -4.86 -34.09 -9.80
N ARG A 146 -5.09 -33.48 -8.62
CA ARG A 146 -6.44 -33.14 -8.15
C ARG A 146 -7.09 -32.09 -9.05
N ASP A 147 -6.34 -31.06 -9.42
CA ASP A 147 -6.84 -29.97 -10.27
C ASP A 147 -7.20 -30.47 -11.69
N ASN A 148 -6.55 -31.54 -12.14
CA ASN A 148 -6.81 -32.17 -13.42
C ASN A 148 -7.68 -33.43 -13.32
N ALA A 149 -8.38 -33.63 -12.18
CA ALA A 149 -9.28 -34.76 -12.01
C ALA A 149 -10.50 -34.69 -12.95
N THR A 150 -10.87 -35.81 -13.52
CA THR A 150 -12.09 -35.96 -14.33
C THR A 150 -13.28 -36.21 -13.40
N LEU A 151 -14.36 -35.48 -13.63
CA LEU A 151 -15.60 -35.65 -12.87
C LEU A 151 -16.47 -36.74 -13.53
N VAL A 152 -16.62 -37.86 -12.86
CA VAL A 152 -17.42 -39.03 -13.33
C VAL A 152 -18.71 -39.12 -12.51
N PRO A 153 -19.90 -39.05 -13.13
CA PRO A 153 -21.17 -39.22 -12.42
C PRO A 153 -21.24 -40.57 -11.70
N VAL A 154 -21.70 -40.57 -10.45
CA VAL A 154 -21.82 -41.81 -9.66
C VAL A 154 -23.19 -41.89 -8.98
N GLU A 155 -23.73 -43.14 -8.88
CA GLU A 155 -25.01 -43.42 -8.22
C GLU A 155 -24.80 -44.08 -6.83
N ARG A 156 -23.96 -43.45 -5.99
CA ARG A 156 -23.68 -43.90 -4.63
C ARG A 156 -23.85 -42.77 -3.63
N PRO A 157 -23.94 -43.04 -2.30
CA PRO A 157 -23.86 -41.96 -1.33
C PRO A 157 -22.58 -41.15 -1.45
N VAL A 158 -22.69 -39.86 -1.11
CA VAL A 158 -21.58 -38.88 -1.18
C VAL A 158 -20.42 -39.30 -0.28
N GLU A 159 -19.23 -39.24 -0.82
CA GLU A 159 -17.97 -39.41 -0.08
C GLU A 159 -17.26 -38.04 0.05
N ALA A 160 -16.34 -37.92 1.02
CA ALA A 160 -15.66 -36.66 1.34
C ALA A 160 -14.74 -36.14 0.21
N THR A 161 -14.47 -36.96 -0.81
CA THR A 161 -13.63 -36.62 -1.97
C THR A 161 -14.42 -36.24 -3.21
N ASP A 162 -15.76 -36.27 -3.13
CA ASP A 162 -16.61 -36.04 -4.28
C ASP A 162 -16.81 -34.56 -4.59
N TRP A 163 -17.18 -34.32 -5.83
CA TRP A 163 -17.72 -33.07 -6.30
C TRP A 163 -19.24 -33.19 -6.37
N VAL A 164 -19.95 -32.24 -5.76
CA VAL A 164 -21.41 -32.30 -5.70
C VAL A 164 -22.03 -31.01 -6.23
N LEU A 165 -23.20 -31.14 -6.86
CA LEU A 165 -24.06 -30.00 -7.18
C LEU A 165 -25.18 -29.99 -6.12
N ILE A 166 -25.23 -28.91 -5.36
CA ILE A 166 -26.26 -28.72 -4.34
C ILE A 166 -27.16 -27.54 -4.71
N GLU A 167 -28.42 -27.64 -4.35
CA GLU A 167 -29.38 -26.57 -4.36
C GLU A 167 -29.64 -26.17 -2.89
N ALA A 168 -29.28 -24.93 -2.52
CA ALA A 168 -29.42 -24.46 -1.16
C ALA A 168 -30.43 -23.32 -1.04
N ARG A 169 -31.20 -23.36 0.04
CA ARG A 169 -32.16 -22.35 0.44
C ARG A 169 -31.89 -21.93 1.87
N SER A 170 -31.73 -20.63 2.11
CA SER A 170 -31.60 -20.10 3.46
C SER A 170 -32.92 -20.32 4.26
N LEU A 171 -32.78 -20.73 5.52
CA LEU A 171 -33.88 -20.86 6.46
C LEU A 171 -33.81 -19.71 7.49
N PRO A 172 -34.97 -19.27 7.99
CA PRO A 172 -34.98 -18.27 9.06
C PRO A 172 -34.31 -18.81 10.34
N PRO A 173 -33.88 -17.91 11.25
CA PRO A 173 -33.34 -18.30 12.55
C PRO A 173 -34.28 -19.24 13.32
N ALA A 174 -33.71 -20.12 14.14
CA ALA A 174 -34.50 -21.07 14.94
C ALA A 174 -35.51 -20.35 15.83
N GLY A 175 -36.79 -20.67 15.67
CA GLY A 175 -37.89 -20.07 16.44
C GLY A 175 -38.72 -19.02 15.75
N THR A 176 -38.37 -18.64 14.51
CA THR A 176 -39.22 -17.81 13.63
C THR A 176 -40.10 -18.74 12.77
N GLU A 177 -41.40 -18.47 12.67
CA GLU A 177 -42.28 -19.23 11.76
C GLU A 177 -41.85 -18.98 10.32
N GLU A 178 -41.68 -20.05 9.51
CA GLU A 178 -41.51 -19.91 8.06
C GLU A 178 -42.75 -19.17 7.51
N GLU A 179 -42.55 -17.99 6.90
CA GLU A 179 -43.56 -17.41 6.03
C GLU A 179 -43.78 -18.41 4.88
N GLN A 180 -44.95 -19.05 4.85
CA GLN A 180 -45.29 -19.95 3.75
C GLN A 180 -45.28 -19.11 2.44
N PRO A 181 -44.47 -19.49 1.43
CA PRO A 181 -44.53 -18.82 0.14
C PRO A 181 -45.97 -18.92 -0.38
N ALA A 182 -46.41 -17.83 -1.03
CA ALA A 182 -47.72 -17.77 -1.67
C ALA A 182 -47.87 -18.97 -2.63
N GLU A 183 -49.07 -19.60 -2.68
CA GLU A 183 -49.36 -20.76 -3.52
C GLU A 183 -48.90 -20.45 -4.98
N GLY A 184 -47.79 -21.13 -5.43
CA GLY A 184 -47.27 -21.03 -6.77
C GLY A 184 -45.89 -20.39 -6.91
N GLU A 185 -45.30 -19.83 -5.84
CA GLU A 185 -43.91 -19.33 -5.85
C GLU A 185 -43.02 -20.30 -5.03
N GLU A 186 -42.37 -21.23 -5.70
CA GLU A 186 -41.18 -21.86 -5.10
C GLU A 186 -40.09 -20.80 -5.01
N PRO A 187 -39.61 -20.41 -3.82
CA PRO A 187 -38.47 -19.51 -3.71
C PRO A 187 -37.28 -20.21 -4.36
N ALA A 188 -36.68 -19.55 -5.35
CA ALA A 188 -35.59 -20.09 -6.13
C ALA A 188 -34.41 -20.44 -5.20
N GLY A 189 -34.11 -21.72 -5.03
CA GLY A 189 -32.87 -22.21 -4.47
C GLY A 189 -31.72 -21.86 -5.43
N SER A 190 -30.62 -21.41 -4.91
CA SER A 190 -29.40 -21.20 -5.72
C SER A 190 -28.68 -22.54 -5.84
N SER A 191 -28.44 -22.98 -7.08
CA SER A 191 -27.62 -24.17 -7.35
C SER A 191 -26.17 -23.76 -7.48
N PHE A 192 -25.28 -24.40 -6.76
CA PHE A 192 -23.84 -24.17 -6.85
C PHE A 192 -23.05 -25.47 -6.67
N PRO A 193 -21.90 -25.56 -7.36
CA PRO A 193 -21.00 -26.67 -7.23
C PRO A 193 -20.21 -26.58 -5.92
N VAL A 194 -19.95 -27.72 -5.31
CA VAL A 194 -19.11 -27.83 -4.09
C VAL A 194 -18.10 -28.95 -4.30
N ASP A 195 -16.85 -28.62 -4.18
CA ASP A 195 -15.75 -29.56 -4.09
C ASP A 195 -15.53 -29.94 -2.62
N LEU A 196 -15.89 -31.15 -2.23
CA LEU A 196 -15.87 -31.58 -0.82
C LEU A 196 -14.43 -31.72 -0.28
N GLU A 197 -13.44 -31.98 -1.10
CA GLU A 197 -12.04 -31.98 -0.63
C GLU A 197 -11.54 -30.60 -0.16
N ARG A 198 -12.17 -29.52 -0.67
CA ARG A 198 -11.79 -28.11 -0.38
C ARG A 198 -12.86 -27.37 0.43
N ALA A 199 -13.98 -28.02 0.68
CA ALA A 199 -15.08 -27.42 1.43
C ALA A 199 -14.80 -27.42 2.94
N HIS A 200 -15.44 -26.50 3.64
CA HIS A 200 -15.35 -26.43 5.10
C HIS A 200 -15.81 -27.75 5.74
N GLU A 201 -15.07 -28.26 6.72
CA GLU A 201 -15.27 -29.59 7.35
C GLU A 201 -16.69 -29.77 7.88
N GLU A 202 -17.29 -28.72 8.44
CA GLU A 202 -18.67 -28.73 8.95
C GLU A 202 -19.68 -29.02 7.82
N LEU A 203 -19.49 -28.42 6.62
CA LEU A 203 -20.34 -28.68 5.47
C LEU A 203 -20.14 -30.10 4.93
N VAL A 204 -18.87 -30.54 4.82
CA VAL A 204 -18.52 -31.92 4.39
C VAL A 204 -19.18 -32.93 5.28
N GLY A 205 -19.10 -32.79 6.62
CA GLY A 205 -19.73 -33.68 7.60
C GLY A 205 -21.26 -33.78 7.47
N GLN A 206 -21.89 -32.69 6.97
CA GLN A 206 -23.34 -32.67 6.73
C GLN A 206 -23.74 -33.34 5.40
N LEU A 207 -22.89 -33.27 4.39
CA LEU A 207 -23.19 -33.79 3.05
C LEU A 207 -22.79 -35.25 2.84
N VAL A 208 -21.73 -35.69 3.50
CA VAL A 208 -21.27 -37.09 3.40
C VAL A 208 -22.39 -38.07 3.77
N GLY A 209 -22.56 -39.09 2.94
CA GLY A 209 -23.61 -40.11 3.08
C GLY A 209 -24.97 -39.73 2.52
N MET A 210 -25.17 -38.50 2.01
CA MET A 210 -26.40 -38.14 1.30
C MET A 210 -26.46 -38.86 -0.06
N THR A 211 -27.69 -39.10 -0.52
CA THR A 211 -27.97 -39.69 -1.85
C THR A 211 -28.62 -38.66 -2.75
N MET A 212 -28.45 -38.83 -4.08
CA MET A 212 -29.04 -37.95 -5.08
C MET A 212 -30.54 -37.74 -4.84
N GLY A 213 -30.99 -36.48 -4.83
CA GLY A 213 -32.37 -36.08 -4.56
C GLY A 213 -32.72 -35.96 -3.07
N GLU A 214 -31.85 -36.35 -2.15
CA GLU A 214 -32.06 -36.19 -0.72
C GLU A 214 -31.98 -34.69 -0.32
N GLU A 215 -32.88 -34.33 0.64
CA GLU A 215 -32.89 -33.00 1.22
C GLU A 215 -32.48 -33.09 2.69
N ARG A 216 -31.64 -32.15 3.13
CA ARG A 216 -31.19 -32.09 4.53
C ARG A 216 -31.13 -30.64 5.00
N GLU A 217 -31.52 -30.41 6.26
CA GLU A 217 -31.28 -29.15 6.92
C GLU A 217 -29.87 -29.16 7.51
N VAL A 218 -29.08 -28.18 7.13
CA VAL A 218 -27.71 -28.00 7.61
C VAL A 218 -27.57 -26.68 8.34
N THR A 219 -26.69 -26.66 9.30
CA THR A 219 -26.35 -25.48 10.09
C THR A 219 -24.87 -25.27 9.94
N LEU A 220 -24.47 -24.10 9.46
CA LEU A 220 -23.08 -23.70 9.32
C LEU A 220 -22.80 -22.54 10.25
N THR A 221 -21.68 -22.61 10.94
CA THR A 221 -21.20 -21.55 11.83
C THR A 221 -20.18 -20.73 11.06
N ASP A 222 -20.47 -19.45 10.87
CA ASP A 222 -19.54 -18.52 10.24
C ASP A 222 -18.78 -17.80 11.35
N GLU A 223 -17.57 -18.25 11.61
CA GLU A 223 -16.70 -17.67 12.65
C GLU A 223 -16.17 -16.27 12.26
N THR A 224 -16.19 -15.94 10.96
CA THR A 224 -15.70 -14.66 10.44
C THR A 224 -16.77 -13.56 10.52
N GLU A 225 -18.06 -13.91 10.53
CA GLU A 225 -19.16 -12.96 10.69
C GLU A 225 -19.73 -13.04 12.13
N GLN A 226 -19.59 -11.96 12.90
CA GLN A 226 -20.23 -11.83 14.21
C GLN A 226 -21.66 -11.29 14.06
N GLY A 227 -22.60 -11.92 14.75
CA GLY A 227 -23.96 -11.40 14.90
C GLY A 227 -24.02 -10.13 15.75
N GLU A 228 -25.21 -9.50 15.83
CA GLU A 228 -25.43 -8.29 16.65
C GLU A 228 -25.08 -8.46 18.14
N ASP A 229 -24.99 -9.67 18.61
CA ASP A 229 -24.71 -10.10 20.00
C ASP A 229 -23.24 -10.51 20.20
N GLY A 230 -22.37 -10.37 19.17
CA GLY A 230 -20.94 -10.76 19.25
C GLY A 230 -20.69 -12.27 19.16
N ALA A 231 -21.74 -13.09 18.97
CA ALA A 231 -21.61 -14.53 18.75
C ALA A 231 -21.37 -14.83 17.26
N PRO A 232 -20.68 -15.94 16.90
CA PRO A 232 -20.52 -16.37 15.52
C PRO A 232 -21.88 -16.48 14.83
N ARG A 233 -21.97 -16.05 13.57
CA ARG A 233 -23.21 -16.06 12.81
C ARG A 233 -23.54 -17.48 12.39
N VAL A 234 -24.68 -17.98 12.84
CA VAL A 234 -25.19 -19.30 12.48
C VAL A 234 -26.13 -19.16 11.30
N ARG A 235 -25.79 -19.82 10.18
CA ARG A 235 -26.62 -19.86 8.96
C ARG A 235 -27.30 -21.25 8.88
N ARG A 236 -28.61 -21.24 8.83
CA ARG A 236 -29.40 -22.45 8.60
C ARG A 236 -29.82 -22.48 7.15
N MET A 237 -29.62 -23.62 6.50
CA MET A 237 -29.98 -23.82 5.10
C MET A 237 -30.63 -25.18 4.92
N ARG A 238 -31.57 -25.28 3.98
CA ARG A 238 -32.04 -26.55 3.45
C ARG A 238 -31.28 -26.80 2.16
N ILE A 239 -30.57 -27.92 2.11
CA ILE A 239 -29.74 -28.32 0.98
C ILE A 239 -30.38 -29.56 0.34
N LYS A 240 -30.54 -29.51 -0.99
CA LYS A 240 -30.92 -30.66 -1.84
C LYS A 240 -29.74 -31.07 -2.66
N LEU A 241 -29.40 -32.35 -2.63
CA LEU A 241 -28.36 -32.93 -3.45
C LEU A 241 -28.87 -33.17 -4.88
N VAL A 242 -28.31 -32.45 -5.85
CA VAL A 242 -28.77 -32.51 -7.26
C VAL A 242 -27.95 -33.50 -8.08
N ASP A 243 -26.62 -33.49 -7.90
CA ASP A 243 -25.70 -34.37 -8.66
C ASP A 243 -24.51 -34.74 -7.79
N VAL A 244 -23.94 -35.90 -8.05
CA VAL A 244 -22.74 -36.42 -7.38
C VAL A 244 -21.77 -36.92 -8.43
N LYS A 245 -20.54 -36.42 -8.37
CA LYS A 245 -19.47 -36.87 -9.28
C LYS A 245 -18.23 -37.23 -8.47
N ALA A 246 -17.75 -38.44 -8.72
CA ALA A 246 -16.45 -38.85 -8.20
C ALA A 246 -15.33 -38.13 -8.96
N LYS A 247 -14.29 -37.77 -8.26
CA LYS A 247 -13.06 -37.22 -8.85
C LYS A 247 -12.12 -38.38 -9.17
N GLU A 248 -11.99 -38.69 -10.44
CA GLU A 248 -10.97 -39.62 -10.93
C GLU A 248 -9.68 -38.85 -11.21
N LYS A 249 -8.71 -38.94 -10.31
CA LYS A 249 -7.39 -38.33 -10.49
C LYS A 249 -6.64 -39.07 -11.58
N PRO A 250 -6.10 -38.35 -12.58
CA PRO A 250 -5.28 -38.97 -13.60
C PRO A 250 -4.03 -39.62 -12.99
N GLU A 251 -3.58 -40.75 -13.58
CA GLU A 251 -2.32 -41.34 -13.15
C GLU A 251 -1.13 -40.42 -13.49
N ALA A 252 -0.13 -40.40 -12.61
CA ALA A 252 1.12 -39.72 -12.85
C ALA A 252 1.85 -40.40 -14.05
N GLY A 253 1.93 -39.67 -15.16
CA GLY A 253 2.55 -40.25 -16.35
C GLY A 253 2.39 -39.40 -17.61
N GLU A 254 2.79 -40.02 -18.76
CA GLU A 254 2.88 -39.34 -20.04
C GLU A 254 1.53 -38.79 -20.56
N GLU A 255 0.41 -39.43 -20.18
CA GLU A 255 -0.91 -38.99 -20.59
C GLU A 255 -1.25 -37.61 -19.94
N LEU A 256 -1.03 -37.50 -18.63
CA LEU A 256 -1.21 -36.25 -17.92
C LEU A 256 -0.21 -35.18 -18.40
N ALA A 257 1.05 -35.54 -18.63
CA ALA A 257 2.04 -34.62 -19.18
C ALA A 257 1.59 -34.03 -20.52
N THR A 258 1.04 -34.88 -21.39
CA THR A 258 0.49 -34.45 -22.71
C THR A 258 -0.70 -33.50 -22.54
N GLN A 259 -1.61 -33.78 -21.60
CA GLN A 259 -2.75 -32.90 -21.28
C GLN A 259 -2.30 -31.52 -20.78
N LEU A 260 -1.21 -31.50 -20.03
CA LEU A 260 -0.58 -30.27 -19.53
C LEU A 260 0.30 -29.54 -20.58
N GLY A 261 0.41 -30.10 -21.78
CA GLY A 261 1.23 -29.55 -22.88
C GLY A 261 2.72 -29.73 -22.67
N MET A 262 3.14 -30.71 -21.85
CA MET A 262 4.54 -31.03 -21.56
C MET A 262 5.01 -32.24 -22.36
N GLU A 263 6.32 -32.33 -22.62
CA GLU A 263 6.91 -33.39 -23.45
C GLU A 263 6.96 -34.75 -22.73
N SER A 264 7.07 -34.75 -21.40
CA SER A 264 7.16 -35.96 -20.57
C SER A 264 6.75 -35.67 -19.11
N TRP A 265 6.47 -36.74 -18.36
CA TRP A 265 6.20 -36.61 -16.92
C TRP A 265 7.41 -36.06 -16.15
N ASP A 266 8.61 -36.47 -16.53
CA ASP A 266 9.84 -35.93 -15.92
C ASP A 266 9.96 -34.41 -16.12
N ALA A 267 9.52 -33.90 -17.27
CA ALA A 267 9.48 -32.44 -17.51
C ALA A 267 8.46 -31.72 -16.62
N VAL A 268 7.32 -32.36 -16.32
CA VAL A 268 6.34 -31.81 -15.34
C VAL A 268 6.96 -31.75 -13.96
N VAL A 269 7.57 -32.83 -13.49
CA VAL A 269 8.24 -32.90 -12.18
C VAL A 269 9.31 -31.82 -12.06
N GLU A 270 10.17 -31.67 -13.08
CA GLU A 270 11.22 -30.65 -13.07
C GLU A 270 10.66 -29.23 -13.09
N ARG A 271 9.58 -28.99 -13.81
CA ARG A 271 8.88 -27.70 -13.82
C ARG A 271 8.30 -27.35 -12.46
N VAL A 272 7.62 -28.31 -11.80
CA VAL A 272 7.08 -28.14 -10.44
C VAL A 272 8.20 -27.87 -9.45
N ARG A 273 9.27 -28.68 -9.51
CA ARG A 273 10.48 -28.52 -8.68
C ARG A 273 11.10 -27.13 -8.82
N SER A 274 11.26 -26.65 -10.05
CA SER A 274 11.81 -25.33 -10.35
C SER A 274 10.89 -24.22 -9.80
N SER A 275 9.58 -24.35 -9.98
CA SER A 275 8.61 -23.37 -9.50
C SER A 275 8.67 -23.24 -7.97
N ILE A 276 8.64 -24.37 -7.25
CA ILE A 276 8.75 -24.35 -5.77
C ILE A 276 10.08 -23.76 -5.34
N ALA A 277 11.20 -24.14 -6.01
CA ALA A 277 12.51 -23.59 -5.69
C ALA A 277 12.61 -22.08 -5.91
N GLU A 278 11.93 -21.55 -6.93
CA GLU A 278 11.83 -20.11 -7.20
C GLU A 278 10.98 -19.39 -6.13
N ASP A 279 9.86 -19.99 -5.73
CA ASP A 279 8.99 -19.46 -4.68
C ASP A 279 9.70 -19.42 -3.32
N LEU A 280 10.39 -20.51 -2.94
CA LEU A 280 11.18 -20.56 -1.71
C LEU A 280 12.34 -19.56 -1.69
N ARG A 281 12.98 -19.34 -2.86
CA ARG A 281 14.04 -18.31 -2.96
C ARG A 281 13.46 -16.92 -2.76
N ARG A 282 12.29 -16.63 -3.35
CA ARG A 282 11.60 -15.36 -3.19
C ARG A 282 11.18 -15.14 -1.74
N GLU A 283 10.52 -16.12 -1.11
CA GLU A 283 10.15 -16.08 0.31
C GLU A 283 11.38 -15.81 1.21
N SER A 284 12.47 -16.53 0.97
CA SER A 284 13.71 -16.35 1.69
C SER A 284 14.33 -14.96 1.51
N TYR A 285 14.31 -14.45 0.28
CA TYR A 285 14.79 -13.10 -0.02
C TYR A 285 13.96 -12.04 0.71
N GLU A 286 12.64 -12.13 0.66
CA GLU A 286 11.74 -11.19 1.33
C GLU A 286 11.91 -11.23 2.86
N ALA A 287 12.04 -12.42 3.45
CA ALA A 287 12.30 -12.55 4.87
C ALA A 287 13.62 -11.87 5.29
N ARG A 288 14.70 -12.08 4.54
CA ARG A 288 16.00 -11.44 4.80
C ARG A 288 15.98 -9.94 4.55
N ARG A 289 15.26 -9.50 3.51
CA ARG A 289 15.05 -8.08 3.20
C ARG A 289 14.31 -7.38 4.32
N SER A 290 13.22 -7.99 4.81
CA SER A 290 12.47 -7.47 5.95
C SER A 290 13.33 -7.36 7.19
N GLU A 291 14.06 -8.42 7.53
CA GLU A 291 14.99 -8.41 8.67
C GLU A 291 16.05 -7.32 8.56
N LEU A 292 16.63 -7.13 7.37
CA LEU A 292 17.61 -6.06 7.13
C LEU A 292 16.99 -4.69 7.39
N ILE A 293 15.80 -4.42 6.82
CA ILE A 293 15.10 -3.16 6.99
C ILE A 293 14.79 -2.91 8.47
N ASP A 294 14.29 -3.92 9.18
CA ASP A 294 13.97 -3.80 10.61
C ASP A 294 15.21 -3.47 11.44
N LYS A 295 16.34 -4.14 11.17
CA LYS A 295 17.62 -3.87 11.85
C LYS A 295 18.16 -2.48 11.53
N LEU A 296 18.04 -2.03 10.29
CA LEU A 296 18.38 -0.67 9.88
C LEU A 296 17.54 0.37 10.62
N VAL A 297 16.22 0.21 10.64
CA VAL A 297 15.29 1.12 11.29
C VAL A 297 15.47 1.14 12.81
N ALA A 298 15.63 -0.04 13.43
CA ALA A 298 15.85 -0.16 14.88
C ALA A 298 17.19 0.45 15.32
N GLY A 299 18.24 0.26 14.52
CA GLY A 299 19.59 0.78 14.80
C GLY A 299 19.79 2.25 14.46
N SER A 300 18.85 2.87 13.72
CA SER A 300 18.97 4.26 13.28
C SER A 300 18.36 5.24 14.28
N THR A 301 19.01 6.40 14.41
CA THR A 301 18.54 7.50 15.26
C THR A 301 18.22 8.72 14.41
N LEU A 302 16.99 9.22 14.53
CA LEU A 302 16.51 10.46 13.90
C LEU A 302 15.34 11.04 14.68
N GLU A 303 15.07 12.32 14.48
CA GLU A 303 13.85 13.00 14.95
C GLU A 303 12.88 13.09 13.77
N LEU A 304 11.61 12.70 13.97
CA LEU A 304 10.63 12.69 12.88
C LEU A 304 10.02 14.08 12.69
N PRO A 305 10.06 14.63 11.46
CA PRO A 305 9.37 15.87 11.15
C PRO A 305 7.85 15.68 11.23
N PRO A 306 7.13 16.47 12.06
CA PRO A 306 5.70 16.30 12.24
C PRO A 306 4.89 16.44 10.94
N GLY A 307 5.34 17.26 10.01
CA GLY A 307 4.68 17.44 8.72
C GLY A 307 4.77 16.22 7.81
N LEU A 308 5.89 15.47 7.84
CA LEU A 308 5.99 14.21 7.11
C LEU A 308 5.06 13.15 7.70
N VAL A 309 5.00 13.06 9.02
CA VAL A 309 4.09 12.14 9.71
C VAL A 309 2.63 12.46 9.36
N ARG A 310 2.22 13.73 9.43
CA ARG A 310 0.86 14.16 9.05
C ARG A 310 0.53 13.83 7.58
N ARG A 311 1.47 14.05 6.66
CA ARG A 311 1.28 13.67 5.23
C ARG A 311 1.09 12.18 5.06
N ARG A 312 1.88 11.38 5.79
CA ARG A 312 1.74 9.92 5.75
C ARG A 312 0.39 9.46 6.32
N GLN A 313 -0.04 10.00 7.46
CA GLN A 313 -1.37 9.74 8.02
C GLN A 313 -2.49 10.06 7.02
N GLN A 314 -2.39 11.19 6.33
CA GLN A 314 -3.36 11.56 5.31
C GLN A 314 -3.38 10.55 4.16
N SER A 315 -2.22 10.13 3.66
CA SER A 315 -2.11 9.12 2.61
C SER A 315 -2.73 7.78 3.03
N LEU A 316 -2.44 7.31 4.25
CA LEU A 316 -3.03 6.08 4.80
C LEU A 316 -4.57 6.18 4.90
N LEU A 317 -5.09 7.33 5.32
CA LEU A 317 -6.55 7.56 5.36
C LEU A 317 -7.17 7.61 3.96
N GLU A 318 -6.48 8.19 2.98
CA GLU A 318 -6.95 8.22 1.58
C GLU A 318 -7.02 6.80 0.99
N ASN A 319 -6.02 5.96 1.25
CA ASN A 319 -6.01 4.56 0.84
C ASN A 319 -7.14 3.77 1.52
N LEU A 320 -7.31 3.93 2.84
CA LEU A 320 -8.42 3.29 3.57
C LEU A 320 -9.79 3.69 3.00
N VAL A 321 -9.99 4.97 2.71
CA VAL A 321 -11.25 5.46 2.11
C VAL A 321 -11.49 4.81 0.75
N GLN A 322 -10.44 4.66 -0.07
CA GLN A 322 -10.54 4.03 -1.38
C GLN A 322 -10.89 2.53 -1.25
N ASP A 323 -10.27 1.81 -0.33
CA ASP A 323 -10.56 0.39 -0.07
C ASP A 323 -12.00 0.19 0.43
N LEU A 324 -12.43 0.99 1.41
CA LEU A 324 -13.82 0.96 1.89
C LEU A 324 -14.82 1.21 0.75
N GLN A 325 -14.53 2.15 -0.15
CA GLN A 325 -15.38 2.42 -1.32
C GLN A 325 -15.47 1.21 -2.28
N GLN A 326 -14.36 0.49 -2.49
CA GLN A 326 -14.35 -0.73 -3.30
C GLN A 326 -15.20 -1.83 -2.67
N ARG A 327 -15.24 -1.91 -1.34
CA ARG A 327 -16.10 -2.83 -0.57
C ARG A 327 -17.55 -2.34 -0.42
N GLY A 328 -17.88 -1.16 -0.96
CA GLY A 328 -19.23 -0.57 -0.88
C GLY A 328 -19.55 0.04 0.50
N GLU A 329 -18.55 0.29 1.31
CA GLU A 329 -18.67 0.90 2.63
C GLU A 329 -18.24 2.38 2.60
N THR A 330 -18.83 3.21 3.47
CA THR A 330 -18.41 4.61 3.63
C THR A 330 -17.50 4.76 4.85
N PHE A 331 -16.57 5.71 4.79
CA PHE A 331 -15.72 6.02 5.94
C PHE A 331 -16.52 6.40 7.20
N GLN A 332 -17.69 7.04 7.02
CA GLN A 332 -18.59 7.36 8.14
C GLN A 332 -19.16 6.10 8.80
N SER A 333 -19.59 5.10 8.01
CA SER A 333 -20.11 3.83 8.55
C SER A 333 -18.99 3.03 9.25
N TYR A 334 -17.79 3.06 8.69
CA TYR A 334 -16.61 2.46 9.31
C TYR A 334 -16.32 3.08 10.70
N LEU A 335 -16.23 4.41 10.79
CA LEU A 335 -16.02 5.10 12.07
C LEU A 335 -17.13 4.84 13.08
N ALA A 336 -18.40 4.81 12.65
CA ALA A 336 -19.53 4.50 13.53
C ALA A 336 -19.44 3.07 14.10
N ARG A 337 -18.93 2.12 13.31
CA ARG A 337 -18.68 0.74 13.76
C ARG A 337 -17.56 0.69 14.81
N LEU A 338 -16.45 1.42 14.59
CA LEU A 338 -15.37 1.54 15.58
C LEU A 338 -15.85 2.19 16.88
N ASP A 339 -16.66 3.26 16.78
CA ASP A 339 -17.25 3.92 17.95
C ASP A 339 -18.16 2.94 18.75
N ALA A 340 -18.97 2.15 18.04
CA ALA A 340 -19.85 1.15 18.68
C ALA A 340 -19.07 0.04 19.39
N ARG A 341 -17.86 -0.28 18.95
CA ARG A 341 -16.95 -1.25 19.55
C ARG A 341 -15.98 -0.65 20.57
N GLY A 342 -15.93 0.67 20.70
CA GLY A 342 -14.96 1.35 21.56
C GLY A 342 -13.51 1.31 21.05
N GLN A 343 -13.31 1.05 19.76
CA GLN A 343 -11.99 0.85 19.13
C GLN A 343 -11.45 2.10 18.42
N ARG A 344 -12.15 3.23 18.49
CA ARG A 344 -11.77 4.44 17.77
C ARG A 344 -10.42 5.03 18.23
N GLU A 345 -10.20 5.11 19.54
CA GLU A 345 -8.94 5.65 20.08
C GLU A 345 -7.75 4.75 19.72
N GLU A 346 -7.95 3.44 19.69
CA GLU A 346 -6.95 2.46 19.27
C GLU A 346 -6.60 2.64 17.80
N PHE A 347 -7.58 2.72 16.92
CA PHE A 347 -7.40 3.01 15.50
C PHE A 347 -6.63 4.32 15.26
N GLU A 348 -7.00 5.42 15.95
CA GLU A 348 -6.29 6.70 15.82
C GLU A 348 -4.82 6.60 16.28
N LYS A 349 -4.54 5.83 17.33
CA LYS A 349 -3.19 5.57 17.81
C LYS A 349 -2.39 4.72 16.82
N GLU A 350 -2.94 3.63 16.33
CA GLU A 350 -2.32 2.74 15.33
C GLU A 350 -2.01 3.49 14.03
N LEU A 351 -2.90 4.36 13.57
CA LEU A 351 -2.69 5.20 12.41
C LEU A 351 -1.46 6.11 12.59
N ILE A 352 -1.30 6.71 13.78
CA ILE A 352 -0.14 7.56 14.10
C ILE A 352 1.13 6.72 14.12
N GLU A 353 1.15 5.60 14.85
CA GLU A 353 2.31 4.72 14.98
C GLU A 353 2.74 4.12 13.63
N THR A 354 1.77 3.74 12.80
CA THR A 354 2.03 3.24 11.44
C THR A 354 2.63 4.33 10.54
N ALA A 355 2.11 5.55 10.62
CA ALA A 355 2.67 6.68 9.89
C ALA A 355 4.11 7.00 10.34
N GLU A 356 4.36 7.01 11.65
CA GLU A 356 5.70 7.24 12.21
C GLU A 356 6.69 6.16 11.77
N ARG A 357 6.30 4.88 11.86
CA ARG A 357 7.12 3.74 11.39
C ARG A 357 7.43 3.86 9.91
N GLY A 358 6.42 4.18 9.08
CA GLY A 358 6.58 4.36 7.64
C GLY A 358 7.55 5.50 7.31
N VAL A 359 7.36 6.68 7.89
CA VAL A 359 8.25 7.84 7.69
C VAL A 359 9.68 7.52 8.15
N LYS A 360 9.83 6.87 9.32
CA LYS A 360 11.15 6.47 9.82
C LYS A 360 11.85 5.53 8.85
N ARG A 361 11.12 4.50 8.36
CA ARG A 361 11.65 3.55 7.38
C ARG A 361 12.10 4.25 6.11
N ASP A 362 11.26 5.11 5.54
CA ASP A 362 11.56 5.81 4.28
C ASP A 362 12.82 6.68 4.41
N LEU A 363 12.94 7.48 5.46
CA LEU A 363 14.10 8.33 5.73
C LEU A 363 15.39 7.52 5.97
N VAL A 364 15.30 6.38 6.67
CA VAL A 364 16.44 5.49 6.88
C VAL A 364 16.91 4.87 5.58
N LEU A 365 16.00 4.37 4.74
CA LEU A 365 16.33 3.76 3.45
C LEU A 365 16.88 4.78 2.46
N GLU A 366 16.37 6.00 2.44
CA GLU A 366 16.91 7.12 1.67
C GLU A 366 18.36 7.41 2.11
N ARG A 367 18.61 7.43 3.43
CA ARG A 367 19.96 7.65 3.95
C ARG A 367 20.92 6.52 3.60
N VAL A 368 20.46 5.28 3.60
CA VAL A 368 21.26 4.13 3.13
C VAL A 368 21.66 4.31 1.66
N MET A 369 20.70 4.68 0.81
CA MET A 369 20.92 4.96 -0.61
C MET A 369 21.99 6.07 -0.81
N GLU A 370 21.88 7.17 -0.08
CA GLU A 370 22.84 8.28 -0.13
C GLU A 370 24.25 7.88 0.30
N VAL A 371 24.38 7.22 1.48
CA VAL A 371 25.68 6.82 2.04
C VAL A 371 26.40 5.81 1.14
N ARG A 372 25.63 4.93 0.48
CA ARG A 372 26.18 3.97 -0.47
C ARG A 372 26.49 4.60 -1.82
N GLY A 373 25.89 5.75 -2.16
CA GLY A 373 26.02 6.36 -3.47
C GLY A 373 25.43 5.51 -4.58
N THR A 374 24.37 4.74 -4.26
CA THR A 374 23.71 3.88 -5.26
C THR A 374 23.03 4.74 -6.33
N GLU A 375 23.27 4.42 -7.60
CA GLU A 375 22.65 5.07 -8.74
C GLU A 375 21.92 4.06 -9.62
N LEU A 376 20.75 4.43 -10.11
CA LEU A 376 20.01 3.68 -11.12
C LEU A 376 20.37 4.18 -12.51
N SER A 377 20.87 3.32 -13.36
CA SER A 377 21.17 3.67 -14.75
C SER A 377 19.88 3.91 -15.56
N ASP A 378 19.99 4.69 -16.66
CA ASP A 378 18.86 4.91 -17.55
C ASP A 378 18.38 3.61 -18.23
N ALA A 379 19.27 2.64 -18.41
CA ALA A 379 18.93 1.34 -18.96
C ALA A 379 18.03 0.54 -17.99
N GLU A 380 18.41 0.46 -16.70
CA GLU A 380 17.62 -0.22 -15.67
C GLU A 380 16.24 0.42 -15.52
N LEU A 381 16.17 1.76 -15.47
CA LEU A 381 14.89 2.47 -15.43
C LEU A 381 14.03 2.15 -16.65
N MET A 382 14.64 2.20 -17.86
CA MET A 382 13.89 1.92 -19.08
C MET A 382 13.37 0.49 -19.14
N ASP A 383 14.10 -0.48 -18.62
CA ASP A 383 13.67 -1.87 -18.58
C ASP A 383 12.54 -2.07 -17.58
N ALA A 384 12.59 -1.43 -16.40
CA ALA A 384 11.49 -1.41 -15.45
C ALA A 384 10.22 -0.75 -16.04
N LEU A 385 10.37 0.39 -16.75
CA LEU A 385 9.24 1.05 -17.40
C LEU A 385 8.63 0.22 -18.54
N LYS A 386 9.45 -0.51 -19.31
CA LYS A 386 8.96 -1.46 -20.33
C LYS A 386 8.14 -2.59 -19.72
N PHE A 387 8.60 -3.13 -18.58
CA PHE A 387 7.89 -4.18 -17.88
C PHE A 387 6.50 -3.70 -17.42
N LEU A 388 6.39 -2.53 -16.76
CA LEU A 388 5.11 -1.95 -16.34
C LEU A 388 4.19 -1.61 -17.52
N ALA A 389 4.75 -1.06 -18.60
CA ALA A 389 3.98 -0.77 -19.81
C ALA A 389 3.40 -2.03 -20.45
N ALA A 390 4.19 -3.14 -20.46
CA ALA A 390 3.75 -4.43 -20.97
C ALA A 390 2.59 -5.02 -20.15
N GLN A 391 2.62 -4.92 -18.82
CA GLN A 391 1.51 -5.33 -17.93
C GLN A 391 0.22 -4.58 -18.27
N ARG A 392 0.31 -3.29 -18.60
CA ARG A 392 -0.83 -2.47 -19.03
C ARG A 392 -1.16 -2.57 -20.51
N ARG A 393 -0.45 -3.43 -21.26
CA ARG A 393 -0.59 -3.61 -22.71
C ARG A 393 -0.42 -2.31 -23.49
N GLN A 394 0.50 -1.46 -23.06
CA GLN A 394 0.83 -0.17 -23.66
C GLN A 394 2.28 -0.15 -24.17
N ASP A 395 2.58 0.71 -25.12
CA ASP A 395 3.99 1.03 -25.44
C ASP A 395 4.58 1.96 -24.36
N VAL A 396 5.88 1.83 -24.11
CA VAL A 396 6.57 2.57 -23.04
C VAL A 396 6.49 4.08 -23.21
N GLY A 397 6.49 4.59 -24.45
CA GLY A 397 6.42 6.03 -24.70
C GLY A 397 5.05 6.62 -24.38
N SER A 398 3.97 5.87 -24.63
CA SER A 398 2.62 6.24 -24.21
C SER A 398 2.48 6.15 -22.69
N PHE A 399 2.95 5.07 -22.09
CA PHE A 399 2.94 4.88 -20.65
C PHE A 399 3.61 6.03 -19.90
N VAL A 400 4.83 6.42 -20.31
CA VAL A 400 5.59 7.54 -19.69
C VAL A 400 4.85 8.88 -19.85
N ARG A 401 4.21 9.13 -21.01
CA ARG A 401 3.41 10.35 -21.19
C ARG A 401 2.18 10.39 -20.31
N ASP A 402 1.49 9.25 -20.15
CA ASP A 402 0.28 9.15 -19.34
C ASP A 402 0.57 9.32 -17.84
N MET A 403 1.71 8.78 -17.39
CA MET A 403 2.14 8.89 -16.00
C MET A 403 2.74 10.26 -15.65
N GLY A 404 3.43 10.91 -16.58
CA GLY A 404 4.09 12.21 -16.40
C GLY A 404 5.52 12.13 -15.83
N GLU A 405 6.26 13.24 -16.00
CA GLU A 405 7.68 13.32 -15.63
C GLU A 405 7.92 13.20 -14.11
N GLU A 406 7.03 13.77 -13.31
CA GLU A 406 7.12 13.73 -11.84
C GLU A 406 6.99 12.31 -11.32
N TRP A 407 6.01 11.55 -11.83
CA TRP A 407 5.84 10.14 -11.49
C TRP A 407 7.09 9.33 -11.86
N VAL A 408 7.64 9.53 -13.05
CA VAL A 408 8.85 8.82 -13.49
C VAL A 408 10.04 9.14 -12.59
N ALA A 409 10.18 10.39 -12.16
CA ALA A 409 11.24 10.79 -11.22
C ALA A 409 11.08 10.11 -9.86
N ASN A 410 9.85 10.08 -9.31
CA ASN A 410 9.53 9.40 -8.06
C ASN A 410 9.77 7.88 -8.19
N TYR A 411 9.37 7.28 -9.30
CA TYR A 411 9.59 5.87 -9.56
C TYR A 411 11.09 5.52 -9.67
N ARG A 412 11.89 6.36 -10.35
CA ARG A 412 13.35 6.23 -10.36
C ARG A 412 13.93 6.25 -8.94
N PHE A 413 13.46 7.19 -8.11
CA PHE A 413 13.91 7.31 -6.73
C PHE A 413 13.61 6.04 -5.93
N MET A 414 12.39 5.50 -6.03
CA MET A 414 12.00 4.25 -5.37
C MET A 414 12.87 3.07 -5.82
N LEU A 415 13.05 2.89 -7.13
CA LEU A 415 13.90 1.83 -7.67
C LEU A 415 15.36 1.94 -7.20
N THR A 416 15.87 3.16 -7.07
CA THR A 416 17.24 3.40 -6.57
C THR A 416 17.36 3.01 -5.10
N ARG A 417 16.35 3.35 -4.29
CA ARG A 417 16.26 2.97 -2.88
C ARG A 417 16.22 1.45 -2.71
N ASP A 418 15.38 0.76 -3.47
CA ASP A 418 15.28 -0.69 -3.42
C ASP A 418 16.56 -1.38 -3.90
N LYS A 419 17.21 -0.83 -4.93
CA LYS A 419 18.52 -1.29 -5.40
C LYS A 419 19.58 -1.17 -4.30
N ALA A 420 19.60 -0.07 -3.54
CA ALA A 420 20.53 0.12 -2.43
C ALA A 420 20.36 -0.94 -1.32
N VAL A 421 19.12 -1.26 -0.98
CA VAL A 421 18.80 -2.32 0.01
C VAL A 421 19.24 -3.69 -0.50
N ARG A 422 18.97 -4.00 -1.75
CA ARG A 422 19.34 -5.26 -2.39
C ARG A 422 20.86 -5.45 -2.44
N GLU A 423 21.59 -4.42 -2.88
CA GLU A 423 23.05 -4.44 -2.93
C GLU A 423 23.65 -4.63 -1.52
N LEU A 424 23.07 -3.96 -0.50
CA LEU A 424 23.51 -4.14 0.88
C LEU A 424 23.22 -5.56 1.38
N LEU A 425 22.06 -6.11 1.09
CA LEU A 425 21.69 -7.48 1.47
C LEU A 425 22.63 -8.50 0.83
N ALA A 426 22.90 -8.36 -0.46
CA ALA A 426 23.83 -9.23 -1.20
C ALA A 426 25.27 -9.19 -0.61
N GLU A 427 25.73 -8.02 -0.20
CA GLU A 427 27.03 -7.84 0.46
C GLU A 427 27.08 -8.55 1.82
N LEU A 428 26.02 -8.42 2.63
CA LEU A 428 25.95 -9.00 3.98
C LEU A 428 25.77 -10.52 3.97
N THR A 429 25.03 -11.04 2.99
CA THR A 429 24.80 -12.51 2.89
C THR A 429 25.87 -13.22 2.07
N GLY A 430 26.65 -12.50 1.27
CA GLY A 430 27.61 -13.08 0.32
C GLY A 430 26.93 -13.78 -0.86
N GLU A 431 25.62 -13.67 -0.98
CA GLU A 431 24.85 -14.21 -2.12
C GLU A 431 24.94 -13.22 -3.27
N GLN A 432 25.54 -13.64 -4.37
CA GLN A 432 25.40 -12.89 -5.62
C GLN A 432 23.93 -12.97 -6.04
N ASP A 433 23.30 -11.82 -6.16
CA ASP A 433 21.92 -11.68 -6.63
C ASP A 433 21.82 -12.33 -8.03
N ALA A 434 21.41 -13.59 -8.06
CA ALA A 434 21.28 -14.37 -9.28
C ALA A 434 20.01 -13.92 -9.98
N GLY A 435 20.08 -12.84 -10.72
CA GLY A 435 19.00 -12.38 -11.58
C GLY A 435 18.37 -11.07 -11.20
N ALA A 436 19.16 -10.00 -11.20
CA ALA A 436 18.62 -8.65 -11.16
C ALA A 436 17.99 -8.26 -12.52
N GLY A 437 16.92 -8.95 -12.90
CA GLY A 437 16.09 -8.54 -14.02
C GLY A 437 15.26 -7.31 -13.69
N ALA A 438 14.77 -6.60 -14.71
CA ALA A 438 13.79 -5.54 -14.52
C ALA A 438 12.56 -6.01 -13.72
N GLU A 439 12.20 -7.28 -13.85
CA GLU A 439 11.11 -7.93 -13.14
C GLU A 439 11.30 -7.93 -11.62
N ASP A 440 12.50 -8.27 -11.14
CA ASP A 440 12.80 -8.30 -9.71
C ASP A 440 12.86 -6.91 -9.09
N LEU A 441 13.37 -5.91 -9.85
CA LEU A 441 13.35 -4.50 -9.42
C LEU A 441 11.93 -3.96 -9.31
N VAL A 442 11.07 -4.30 -10.26
CA VAL A 442 9.66 -3.90 -10.25
C VAL A 442 8.90 -4.61 -9.14
N ALA A 443 9.10 -5.92 -8.98
CA ALA A 443 8.46 -6.71 -7.92
C ALA A 443 8.87 -6.20 -6.53
N ALA A 444 10.15 -5.87 -6.31
CA ALA A 444 10.61 -5.29 -5.04
C ALA A 444 10.02 -3.88 -4.79
N ALA A 445 9.89 -3.06 -5.84
CA ALA A 445 9.27 -1.74 -5.72
C ALA A 445 7.74 -1.84 -5.48
N GLU A 446 7.06 -2.78 -6.15
CA GLU A 446 5.64 -3.07 -5.93
C GLU A 446 5.40 -3.67 -4.54
N ALA A 447 6.25 -4.57 -4.07
CA ALA A 447 6.21 -5.12 -2.71
C ALA A 447 6.48 -4.03 -1.65
N SER A 448 7.35 -3.07 -1.95
CA SER A 448 7.60 -1.90 -1.08
C SER A 448 6.37 -1.01 -0.97
N LEU A 449 5.63 -0.84 -2.07
CA LEU A 449 4.35 -0.12 -2.10
C LEU A 449 3.25 -0.92 -1.38
N ALA A 450 3.16 -2.23 -1.63
CA ALA A 450 2.17 -3.11 -1.01
C ALA A 450 2.41 -3.27 0.51
N ALA A 451 3.67 -3.39 0.96
CA ALA A 451 4.01 -3.39 2.38
C ALA A 451 3.69 -2.05 3.07
N GLU A 452 3.51 -1.00 2.29
CA GLU A 452 2.94 0.26 2.77
C GLU A 452 1.42 0.15 3.00
N ASP A 453 0.73 -0.71 2.25
CA ASP A 453 -0.72 -0.98 2.37
C ASP A 453 -1.02 -2.14 3.35
N GLU A 454 -0.21 -3.22 3.37
CA GLU A 454 -0.43 -4.42 4.20
C GLU A 454 -0.14 -4.24 5.69
N ALA A 455 0.54 -3.19 6.11
CA ALA A 455 0.69 -2.86 7.54
C ALA A 455 -0.66 -2.61 8.23
N HIS A 456 -1.75 -2.63 7.48
CA HIS A 456 -3.12 -2.51 7.98
C HIS A 456 -3.82 -3.85 8.22
N ASP A 457 -3.35 -4.97 7.61
CA ASP A 457 -4.12 -6.23 7.61
C ASP A 457 -3.59 -7.28 8.62
N HIS A 458 -2.37 -7.13 9.15
CA HIS A 458 -1.75 -8.17 9.98
C HIS A 458 -1.97 -8.07 11.50
N ASP A 459 -2.60 -7.01 12.03
CA ASP A 459 -2.84 -6.88 13.46
C ASP A 459 -4.22 -7.41 13.93
N HIS A 460 -5.03 -8.01 13.03
CA HIS A 460 -6.35 -8.56 13.42
C HIS A 460 -6.37 -10.06 13.77
N ASP A 461 -5.23 -10.79 13.60
CA ASP A 461 -5.21 -12.26 13.73
C ASP A 461 -4.44 -12.82 14.95
N HIS A 462 -4.01 -12.02 15.91
CA HIS A 462 -3.29 -12.51 17.10
C HIS A 462 -3.99 -12.20 18.42
N ASP A 463 -5.18 -12.76 18.64
CA ASP A 463 -5.67 -12.99 20.01
C ASP A 463 -6.28 -14.39 20.15
N HIS A 464 -5.43 -15.39 20.14
CA HIS A 464 -5.74 -16.70 20.71
C HIS A 464 -5.03 -16.85 22.04
N GLY A 465 -5.67 -16.32 23.08
CA GLY A 465 -5.30 -16.57 24.46
C GLY A 465 -5.39 -18.06 24.79
N HIS A 466 -4.24 -18.70 24.94
CA HIS A 466 -4.14 -20.00 25.60
C HIS A 466 -4.16 -19.79 27.12
N ASP A 467 -5.35 -19.77 27.70
CA ASP A 467 -5.51 -19.99 29.13
C ASP A 467 -5.45 -21.49 29.43
N HIS A 468 -4.30 -21.95 29.88
CA HIS A 468 -4.15 -23.23 30.56
C HIS A 468 -4.37 -23.05 32.05
N ASP A 469 -5.58 -23.19 32.49
CA ASP A 469 -5.89 -23.39 33.91
C ASP A 469 -5.62 -24.84 34.31
N HIS A 470 -4.49 -25.03 35.00
CA HIS A 470 -4.23 -26.23 35.79
C HIS A 470 -4.97 -26.12 37.12
N HIS A 471 -6.05 -26.81 37.30
CA HIS A 471 -6.55 -27.19 38.65
C HIS A 471 -6.21 -28.63 38.98
N HIS A 472 -5.26 -28.75 39.92
CA HIS A 472 -5.15 -29.91 40.78
C HIS A 472 -6.28 -29.92 41.81
N HIS A 473 -7.09 -30.96 41.79
CA HIS A 473 -7.41 -31.78 42.98
C HIS A 473 -8.20 -33.00 42.52
#